data_b21876efbd63ff5425352eeb635e40bd
#
_entry.id   b21876efbd63ff5425352eeb635e40bd
#
_cell.length_a   1.000
_cell.length_b   1.000
_cell.length_c   1.000
_cell.angle_alpha   90.00
_cell.angle_beta   90.00
_cell.angle_gamma   90.00
#
_symmetry.space_group_name_H-M   'P 1'
#
loop_
_entity.id
_entity.type
_entity.pdbx_description
1 polymer ?
#
loop_
_entity_poly.entity_id
_entity_poly.type
_entity_poly.pdbx_seq_one_letter_code
_entity_poly.pdbx_strand_id
1 'polypeptide(L)'
;TESAVADIKADGVSEVVVLPLYPHFSISTSGSSFRELKRLRDADSEFEKLSIRCIRSWFDHPAYVSSMAELIKKQILDCDVPEEAHVFFTAHGVPKSYVEEAGDPYQDQIQNCSLLIIDQLENSLGYTNSFSLAYQSRVGPEEWLKPYTEEILEKLGKSGVKELVVVPISFVSE
;
A
#
# COMPACT_ATOMS: atom_id res chain seq x y z
N THR A 1 3.98 12.44 17.21
CA THR A 1 5.02 13.12 16.38
C THR A 1 5.80 14.15 17.22
N GLU A 2 5.14 15.02 18.00
CA GLU A 2 5.83 16.01 18.86
C GLU A 2 6.78 15.37 19.88
N SER A 3 6.36 14.28 20.54
CA SER A 3 7.23 13.52 21.46
C SER A 3 8.48 13.00 20.74
N ALA A 4 8.34 12.38 19.57
CA ALA A 4 9.48 11.88 18.79
C ALA A 4 10.45 13.01 18.37
N VAL A 5 9.94 14.21 18.07
CA VAL A 5 10.78 15.39 17.80
C VAL A 5 11.57 15.81 19.03
N ALA A 6 10.94 15.77 20.20
CA ALA A 6 11.62 16.08 21.47
C ALA A 6 12.75 15.07 21.77
N ASP A 7 12.49 13.77 21.56
CA ASP A 7 13.48 12.70 21.76
C ASP A 7 14.68 12.87 20.80
N ILE A 8 14.42 13.09 19.49
CA ILE A 8 15.45 13.34 18.48
C ILE A 8 16.36 14.51 18.88
N LYS A 9 15.78 15.59 19.41
CA LYS A 9 16.55 16.77 19.87
C LYS A 9 17.38 16.45 21.12
N ALA A 10 16.80 15.71 22.07
CA ALA A 10 17.49 15.32 23.31
C ALA A 10 18.69 14.40 23.03
N ASP A 11 18.58 13.53 22.01
CA ASP A 11 19.65 12.63 21.58
C ASP A 11 20.75 13.30 20.75
N GLY A 12 20.60 14.59 20.42
CA GLY A 12 21.59 15.35 19.64
C GLY A 12 21.76 14.85 18.21
N VAL A 13 20.73 14.24 17.63
CA VAL A 13 20.71 13.73 16.25
C VAL A 13 20.77 14.90 15.26
N SER A 14 21.63 14.80 14.26
CA SER A 14 21.80 15.83 13.22
C SER A 14 21.10 15.47 11.89
N GLU A 15 20.79 14.20 11.66
CA GLU A 15 20.18 13.70 10.44
C GLU A 15 19.07 12.69 10.76
N VAL A 16 17.92 12.85 10.11
CA VAL A 16 16.73 12.02 10.32
C VAL A 16 16.24 11.49 8.99
N VAL A 17 15.99 10.17 8.90
CA VAL A 17 15.29 9.55 7.78
C VAL A 17 13.89 9.17 8.24
N VAL A 18 12.88 9.71 7.57
CA VAL A 18 11.46 9.43 7.83
C VAL A 18 10.99 8.37 6.86
N LEU A 19 10.66 7.18 7.40
CA LEU A 19 10.11 6.05 6.65
C LEU A 19 8.67 5.81 7.09
N PRO A 20 7.66 6.23 6.32
CA PRO A 20 6.28 5.80 6.54
C PRO A 20 6.15 4.29 6.31
N LEU A 21 5.42 3.61 7.20
CA LEU A 21 5.11 2.18 7.02
C LEU A 21 3.91 1.96 6.07
N TYR A 22 3.72 2.90 5.15
CA TYR A 22 2.81 2.80 4.01
C TYR A 22 3.66 2.64 2.76
N PRO A 23 3.61 1.48 2.05
CA PRO A 23 4.40 1.29 0.84
C PRO A 23 4.05 2.32 -0.24
N HIS A 24 2.77 2.64 -0.35
CA HIS A 24 2.20 3.58 -1.31
C HIS A 24 2.03 4.97 -0.70
N PHE A 25 2.28 5.98 -1.52
CA PHE A 25 1.97 7.36 -1.10
C PHE A 25 0.49 7.66 -1.33
N SER A 26 -0.14 8.27 -0.33
CA SER A 26 -1.40 9.00 -0.48
C SER A 26 -1.35 10.31 0.27
N ILE A 27 -2.09 11.32 -0.22
CA ILE A 27 -2.25 12.61 0.47
C ILE A 27 -2.89 12.46 1.84
N SER A 28 -3.66 11.40 2.07
CA SER A 28 -4.35 11.11 3.33
C SER A 28 -3.50 10.34 4.35
N THR A 29 -2.41 9.69 3.94
CA THR A 29 -1.53 8.89 4.79
C THR A 29 -0.15 9.53 4.92
N SER A 30 0.84 9.09 4.12
CA SER A 30 2.19 9.64 4.12
C SER A 30 2.19 11.16 3.92
N GLY A 31 1.32 11.67 3.05
CA GLY A 31 1.17 13.09 2.79
C GLY A 31 0.72 13.88 4.02
N SER A 32 -0.22 13.37 4.81
CA SER A 32 -0.64 14.03 6.06
C SER A 32 0.48 14.01 7.11
N SER A 33 1.22 12.90 7.22
CA SER A 33 2.39 12.80 8.10
C SER A 33 3.49 13.80 7.73
N PHE A 34 3.77 13.96 6.43
CA PHE A 34 4.78 14.93 5.98
C PHE A 34 4.33 16.39 6.18
N ARG A 35 3.04 16.69 6.02
CA ARG A 35 2.49 18.04 6.35
C ARG A 35 2.66 18.34 7.83
N GLU A 36 2.41 17.37 8.70
CA GLU A 36 2.59 17.55 10.13
C GLU A 36 4.07 17.76 10.51
N LEU A 37 4.98 16.97 9.92
CA LEU A 37 6.42 17.17 10.09
C LEU A 37 6.87 18.57 9.63
N LYS A 38 6.35 19.03 8.49
CA LYS A 38 6.63 20.38 8.01
C LYS A 38 6.12 21.43 8.97
N ARG A 39 4.88 21.30 9.48
CA ARG A 39 4.31 22.23 10.46
C ARG A 39 5.19 22.34 11.71
N LEU A 40 5.65 21.21 12.24
CA LEU A 40 6.53 21.17 13.41
C LEU A 40 7.89 21.81 13.12
N ARG A 41 8.46 21.55 11.95
CA ARG A 41 9.73 22.14 11.52
C ARG A 41 9.64 23.66 11.38
N ASP A 42 8.57 24.17 10.77
CA ASP A 42 8.34 25.60 10.57
C ASP A 42 8.10 26.33 11.93
N ALA A 43 7.68 25.61 12.98
CA ALA A 43 7.41 26.15 14.30
C ALA A 43 8.60 26.08 15.28
N ASP A 44 9.68 25.36 14.95
CA ASP A 44 10.80 25.10 15.86
C ASP A 44 12.15 25.28 15.13
N SER A 45 12.85 26.38 15.45
CA SER A 45 14.12 26.73 14.79
C SER A 45 15.25 25.72 15.04
N GLU A 46 15.23 24.96 16.14
CA GLU A 46 16.19 23.88 16.37
C GLU A 46 15.87 22.66 15.49
N PHE A 47 14.59 22.34 15.35
CA PHE A 47 14.15 21.28 14.46
C PHE A 47 14.33 21.64 12.97
N GLU A 48 14.24 22.92 12.62
CA GLU A 48 14.53 23.42 11.26
C GLU A 48 15.97 23.13 10.84
N LYS A 49 16.94 23.12 11.75
CA LYS A 49 18.35 22.87 11.48
C LYS A 49 18.66 21.40 11.15
N LEU A 50 17.77 20.46 11.51
CA LEU A 50 17.98 19.05 11.23
C LEU A 50 17.91 18.76 9.73
N SER A 51 18.80 17.91 9.27
CA SER A 51 18.71 17.31 7.93
C SER A 51 17.63 16.23 7.95
N ILE A 52 16.50 16.46 7.26
CA ILE A 52 15.39 15.52 7.21
C ILE A 52 15.23 15.00 5.78
N ARG A 53 15.31 13.69 5.61
CA ARG A 53 15.02 12.99 4.36
C ARG A 53 13.77 12.14 4.54
N CYS A 54 12.78 12.29 3.64
CA CYS A 54 11.55 11.53 3.67
C CYS A 54 11.54 10.51 2.51
N ILE A 55 11.35 9.24 2.84
CA ILE A 55 11.06 8.20 1.85
C ILE A 55 9.57 8.32 1.52
N ARG A 56 9.28 8.73 0.30
CA ARG A 56 7.91 9.08 -0.11
C ARG A 56 7.03 7.86 -0.34
N SER A 57 7.59 6.85 -1.00
CA SER A 57 6.95 5.56 -1.27
C SER A 57 8.03 4.50 -1.54
N TRP A 58 7.67 3.23 -1.42
CA TRP A 58 8.59 2.10 -1.62
C TRP A 58 7.85 0.82 -2.06
N PHE A 59 6.67 1.00 -2.69
CA PHE A 59 5.80 -0.07 -3.19
C PHE A 59 6.46 -0.92 -4.29
N ASP A 60 7.42 -0.34 -5.01
CA ASP A 60 8.20 -0.93 -6.11
C ASP A 60 9.58 -1.46 -5.66
N HIS A 61 9.89 -1.39 -4.36
CA HIS A 61 11.18 -1.88 -3.87
C HIS A 61 11.30 -3.39 -4.08
N PRO A 62 12.37 -3.89 -4.76
CA PRO A 62 12.48 -5.30 -5.14
C PRO A 62 12.32 -6.29 -3.97
N ALA A 63 12.87 -5.98 -2.80
CA ALA A 63 12.75 -6.84 -1.64
C ALA A 63 11.30 -6.90 -1.10
N TYR A 64 10.55 -5.79 -1.17
CA TYR A 64 9.13 -5.77 -0.80
C TYR A 64 8.29 -6.62 -1.76
N VAL A 65 8.46 -6.39 -3.06
CA VAL A 65 7.77 -7.14 -4.12
C VAL A 65 8.06 -8.63 -3.99
N SER A 66 9.34 -9.02 -3.83
CA SER A 66 9.74 -10.42 -3.65
C SER A 66 9.14 -11.04 -2.39
N SER A 67 9.14 -10.31 -1.26
CA SER A 67 8.55 -10.80 -0.01
C SER A 67 7.05 -11.04 -0.14
N MET A 68 6.32 -10.13 -0.80
CA MET A 68 4.90 -10.29 -1.05
C MET A 68 4.62 -11.48 -1.97
N ALA A 69 5.38 -11.64 -3.04
CA ALA A 69 5.25 -12.78 -3.96
C ALA A 69 5.50 -14.13 -3.25
N GLU A 70 6.51 -14.22 -2.40
CA GLU A 70 6.79 -15.44 -1.62
C GLU A 70 5.68 -15.76 -0.59
N LEU A 71 5.10 -14.74 0.04
CA LEU A 71 3.94 -14.95 0.94
C LEU A 71 2.72 -15.45 0.17
N ILE A 72 2.43 -14.86 -1.00
CA ILE A 72 1.31 -15.28 -1.86
C ILE A 72 1.54 -16.71 -2.35
N LYS A 73 2.73 -17.03 -2.84
CA LYS A 73 3.11 -18.40 -3.24
C LYS A 73 2.84 -19.39 -2.14
N LYS A 74 3.24 -19.08 -0.90
CA LYS A 74 2.99 -19.96 0.25
C LYS A 74 1.49 -20.22 0.43
N GLN A 75 0.65 -19.18 0.32
CA GLN A 75 -0.79 -19.33 0.44
C GLN A 75 -1.41 -20.10 -0.75
N ILE A 76 -0.90 -19.90 -1.97
CA ILE A 76 -1.31 -20.70 -3.13
C ILE A 76 -1.03 -22.17 -2.90
N LEU A 77 0.14 -22.52 -2.38
CA LEU A 77 0.51 -23.91 -2.08
C LEU A 77 -0.31 -24.56 -0.96
N ASP A 78 -0.94 -23.76 -0.09
CA ASP A 78 -1.83 -24.24 0.97
C ASP A 78 -3.28 -24.47 0.47
N CYS A 79 -3.62 -24.09 -0.79
CA CYS A 79 -4.91 -24.36 -1.43
C CYS A 79 -5.06 -25.84 -1.82
N ASP A 80 -6.29 -26.34 -1.87
CA ASP A 80 -6.59 -27.72 -2.33
C ASP A 80 -6.20 -27.94 -3.80
N VAL A 81 -6.38 -26.91 -4.64
CA VAL A 81 -6.02 -26.92 -6.06
C VAL A 81 -5.23 -25.64 -6.40
N PRO A 82 -3.92 -25.64 -6.12
CA PRO A 82 -3.08 -24.44 -6.22
C PRO A 82 -3.15 -23.72 -7.59
N GLU A 83 -3.25 -24.47 -8.69
CA GLU A 83 -3.34 -23.94 -10.05
C GLU A 83 -4.68 -23.23 -10.37
N GLU A 84 -5.74 -23.51 -9.60
CA GLU A 84 -7.04 -22.83 -9.72
C GLU A 84 -7.20 -21.67 -8.76
N ALA A 85 -6.25 -21.46 -7.84
CA ALA A 85 -6.31 -20.37 -6.89
C ALA A 85 -6.31 -19.00 -7.59
N HIS A 86 -7.25 -18.13 -7.20
CA HIS A 86 -7.32 -16.76 -7.69
C HIS A 86 -6.69 -15.80 -6.67
N VAL A 87 -5.73 -15.00 -7.10
CA VAL A 87 -5.09 -13.99 -6.25
C VAL A 87 -5.93 -12.72 -6.25
N PHE A 88 -6.46 -12.33 -5.10
CA PHE A 88 -7.33 -11.17 -4.95
C PHE A 88 -6.67 -10.09 -4.12
N PHE A 89 -6.14 -9.07 -4.79
CA PHE A 89 -5.63 -7.87 -4.12
C PHE A 89 -6.77 -7.00 -3.65
N THR A 90 -6.74 -6.63 -2.37
CA THR A 90 -7.70 -5.68 -1.80
C THR A 90 -6.96 -4.51 -1.17
N ALA A 91 -7.29 -3.30 -1.62
CA ALA A 91 -6.68 -2.06 -1.15
C ALA A 91 -7.70 -1.19 -0.42
N HIS A 92 -7.25 -0.47 0.60
CA HIS A 92 -8.09 0.57 1.21
C HIS A 92 -8.41 1.63 0.15
N GLY A 93 -9.68 1.90 -0.08
CA GLY A 93 -10.12 2.90 -1.04
C GLY A 93 -9.82 4.33 -0.56
N VAL A 94 -9.83 5.26 -1.52
CA VAL A 94 -9.84 6.70 -1.25
C VAL A 94 -10.92 7.35 -2.11
N PRO A 95 -11.42 8.54 -1.75
CA PRO A 95 -12.29 9.31 -2.62
C PRO A 95 -11.65 9.52 -4.00
N LYS A 96 -12.45 9.35 -5.05
CA LYS A 96 -12.00 9.49 -6.44
C LYS A 96 -11.42 10.88 -6.73
N SER A 97 -11.96 11.92 -6.09
CA SER A 97 -11.48 13.29 -6.18
C SER A 97 -10.00 13.45 -5.74
N TYR A 98 -9.50 12.60 -4.83
CA TYR A 98 -8.08 12.63 -4.45
C TYR A 98 -7.16 12.34 -5.64
N VAL A 99 -7.56 11.39 -6.49
CA VAL A 99 -6.78 11.01 -7.67
C VAL A 99 -7.03 12.00 -8.81
N GLU A 100 -8.28 12.28 -9.15
CA GLU A 100 -8.64 13.05 -10.35
C GLU A 100 -8.42 14.56 -10.20
N GLU A 101 -8.65 15.11 -8.99
CA GLU A 101 -8.56 16.56 -8.77
C GLU A 101 -7.28 16.95 -8.02
N ALA A 102 -6.88 16.17 -7.02
CA ALA A 102 -5.70 16.47 -6.21
C ALA A 102 -4.41 15.79 -6.69
N GLY A 103 -4.47 14.93 -7.71
CA GLY A 103 -3.29 14.27 -8.30
C GLY A 103 -2.61 13.28 -7.37
N ASP A 104 -3.37 12.60 -6.49
CA ASP A 104 -2.85 11.56 -5.62
C ASP A 104 -2.40 10.35 -6.45
N PRO A 105 -1.13 9.92 -6.41
CA PRO A 105 -0.63 8.80 -7.18
C PRO A 105 -1.04 7.44 -6.62
N TYR A 106 -1.83 7.39 -5.56
CA TYR A 106 -2.14 6.18 -4.80
C TYR A 106 -2.69 5.05 -5.68
N GLN A 107 -3.67 5.35 -6.54
CA GLN A 107 -4.29 4.35 -7.40
C GLN A 107 -3.27 3.72 -8.36
N ASP A 108 -2.46 4.55 -9.02
CA ASP A 108 -1.42 4.08 -9.95
C ASP A 108 -0.36 3.25 -9.22
N GLN A 109 0.04 3.66 -8.02
CA GLN A 109 1.01 2.93 -7.22
C GLN A 109 0.47 1.56 -6.77
N ILE A 110 -0.79 1.47 -6.34
CA ILE A 110 -1.45 0.20 -5.98
C ILE A 110 -1.51 -0.74 -7.19
N GLN A 111 -1.94 -0.24 -8.35
CA GLN A 111 -2.01 -1.02 -9.58
C GLN A 111 -0.63 -1.53 -10.01
N ASN A 112 0.36 -0.65 -10.05
CA ASN A 112 1.72 -1.01 -10.42
C ASN A 112 2.34 -2.01 -9.44
N CYS A 113 2.12 -1.84 -8.13
CA CYS A 113 2.59 -2.77 -7.11
C CYS A 113 2.00 -4.17 -7.32
N SER A 114 0.69 -4.26 -7.55
CA SER A 114 0.02 -5.53 -7.83
C SER A 114 0.60 -6.22 -9.07
N LEU A 115 0.84 -5.46 -10.14
CA LEU A 115 1.45 -5.98 -11.37
C LEU A 115 2.88 -6.46 -11.16
N LEU A 116 3.70 -5.73 -10.41
CA LEU A 116 5.08 -6.14 -10.08
C LEU A 116 5.11 -7.43 -9.25
N ILE A 117 4.16 -7.61 -8.33
CA ILE A 117 4.05 -8.83 -7.53
C ILE A 117 3.64 -10.01 -8.41
N ILE A 118 2.67 -9.82 -9.32
CA ILE A 118 2.25 -10.86 -10.27
C ILE A 118 3.40 -11.21 -11.23
N ASP A 119 4.10 -10.23 -11.77
CA ASP A 119 5.28 -10.47 -12.61
C ASP A 119 6.36 -11.28 -11.87
N GLN A 120 6.59 -11.00 -10.60
CA GLN A 120 7.50 -11.77 -9.75
C GLN A 120 7.02 -13.21 -9.53
N LEU A 121 5.71 -13.43 -9.33
CA LEU A 121 5.12 -14.77 -9.23
C LEU A 121 5.29 -15.55 -10.54
N GLU A 122 5.02 -14.95 -11.68
CA GLU A 122 5.09 -15.59 -12.99
C GLU A 122 6.54 -15.88 -13.40
N ASN A 123 7.38 -14.86 -13.47
CA ASN A 123 8.70 -14.95 -14.08
C ASN A 123 9.78 -15.53 -13.15
N SER A 124 9.65 -15.35 -11.84
CA SER A 124 10.67 -15.81 -10.89
C SER A 124 10.25 -17.06 -10.13
N LEU A 125 8.95 -17.26 -9.89
CA LEU A 125 8.44 -18.36 -9.09
C LEU A 125 7.61 -19.38 -9.87
N GLY A 126 7.25 -19.08 -11.14
CA GLY A 126 6.58 -20.00 -12.06
C GLY A 126 5.08 -20.19 -11.80
N TYR A 127 4.41 -19.24 -11.13
CA TYR A 127 2.98 -19.29 -10.82
C TYR A 127 2.20 -18.33 -11.73
N THR A 128 1.27 -18.87 -12.53
CA THR A 128 0.44 -18.12 -13.52
C THR A 128 -1.02 -18.03 -13.09
N ASN A 129 -1.28 -17.84 -11.81
CA ASN A 129 -2.62 -17.74 -11.26
C ASN A 129 -3.34 -16.48 -11.75
N SER A 130 -4.64 -16.60 -11.99
CA SER A 130 -5.47 -15.44 -12.29
C SER A 130 -5.53 -14.48 -11.11
N PHE A 131 -5.68 -13.18 -11.37
CA PHE A 131 -5.74 -12.18 -10.31
C PHE A 131 -6.76 -11.08 -10.58
N SER A 132 -7.12 -10.36 -9.52
CA SER A 132 -7.91 -9.14 -9.58
C SER A 132 -7.54 -8.19 -8.45
N LEU A 133 -7.88 -6.91 -8.64
CA LEU A 133 -7.67 -5.84 -7.64
C LEU A 133 -9.00 -5.12 -7.40
N ALA A 134 -9.31 -4.84 -6.14
CA ALA A 134 -10.47 -4.04 -5.75
C ALA A 134 -10.18 -3.17 -4.53
N TYR A 135 -11.10 -2.25 -4.26
CA TYR A 135 -10.98 -1.27 -3.18
C TYR A 135 -12.07 -1.48 -2.13
N GLN A 136 -11.68 -1.38 -0.86
CA GLN A 136 -12.55 -1.58 0.30
C GLN A 136 -12.76 -0.28 1.09
N SER A 137 -13.59 -0.36 2.13
CA SER A 137 -13.74 0.67 3.17
C SER A 137 -14.37 1.99 2.70
N ARG A 138 -15.20 1.94 1.66
CA ARG A 138 -16.00 3.07 1.22
C ARG A 138 -16.90 3.60 2.34
N VAL A 139 -16.88 4.91 2.57
CA VAL A 139 -17.74 5.60 3.53
C VAL A 139 -18.30 6.91 2.96
N GLY A 140 -19.48 7.31 3.45
CA GLY A 140 -20.12 8.57 3.05
C GLY A 140 -20.70 8.56 1.64
N PRO A 141 -21.17 9.73 1.15
CA PRO A 141 -21.86 9.85 -0.13
C PRO A 141 -20.93 10.05 -1.33
N GLU A 142 -19.65 10.29 -1.12
CA GLU A 142 -18.68 10.55 -2.19
C GLU A 142 -18.42 9.31 -3.05
N GLU A 143 -18.01 9.52 -4.28
CA GLU A 143 -17.55 8.44 -5.13
C GLU A 143 -16.11 8.04 -4.76
N TRP A 144 -15.90 6.76 -4.50
CA TRP A 144 -14.62 6.18 -4.14
C TRP A 144 -14.02 5.40 -5.32
N LEU A 145 -12.74 5.07 -5.23
CA LEU A 145 -12.06 4.22 -6.21
C LEU A 145 -12.81 2.89 -6.39
N LYS A 146 -12.87 2.44 -7.63
CA LYS A 146 -13.52 1.19 -8.06
C LYS A 146 -12.51 0.26 -8.75
N PRO A 147 -12.84 -1.05 -8.90
CA PRO A 147 -14.07 -1.73 -8.45
C PRO A 147 -14.11 -1.90 -6.92
N TYR A 148 -15.30 -2.08 -6.36
CA TYR A 148 -15.45 -2.34 -4.92
C TYR A 148 -15.22 -3.82 -4.59
N THR A 149 -14.61 -4.08 -3.43
CA THR A 149 -14.26 -5.44 -2.96
C THR A 149 -15.47 -6.36 -2.94
N GLU A 150 -16.61 -5.92 -2.40
CA GLU A 150 -17.84 -6.71 -2.34
C GLU A 150 -18.38 -7.10 -3.73
N GLU A 151 -18.27 -6.21 -4.71
CA GLU A 151 -18.73 -6.46 -6.09
C GLU A 151 -17.86 -7.52 -6.79
N ILE A 152 -16.55 -7.46 -6.58
CA ILE A 152 -15.62 -8.43 -7.17
C ILE A 152 -15.75 -9.80 -6.50
N LEU A 153 -15.88 -9.87 -5.18
CA LEU A 153 -16.09 -11.12 -4.46
C LEU A 153 -17.37 -11.83 -4.92
N GLU A 154 -18.49 -11.08 -5.06
CA GLU A 154 -19.72 -11.64 -5.60
C GLU A 154 -19.58 -12.18 -7.03
N LYS A 155 -18.84 -11.43 -7.89
CA LYS A 155 -18.57 -11.83 -9.27
C LYS A 155 -17.70 -13.10 -9.34
N LEU A 156 -16.64 -13.18 -8.55
CA LEU A 156 -15.75 -14.34 -8.47
C LEU A 156 -16.52 -15.57 -7.98
N GLY A 157 -17.35 -15.45 -6.94
CA GLY A 157 -18.21 -16.54 -6.48
C GLY A 157 -19.19 -17.02 -7.55
N LYS A 158 -19.85 -16.09 -8.28
CA LYS A 158 -20.76 -16.44 -9.40
C LYS A 158 -20.03 -17.10 -10.59
N SER A 159 -18.77 -16.77 -10.82
CA SER A 159 -17.96 -17.40 -11.86
C SER A 159 -17.40 -18.77 -11.48
N GLY A 160 -17.63 -19.22 -10.24
CA GLY A 160 -17.25 -20.55 -9.79
C GLY A 160 -15.83 -20.64 -9.20
N VAL A 161 -15.19 -19.51 -8.89
CA VAL A 161 -13.91 -19.50 -8.16
C VAL A 161 -14.12 -20.13 -6.78
N LYS A 162 -13.33 -21.16 -6.46
CA LYS A 162 -13.41 -21.91 -5.20
C LYS A 162 -12.24 -21.62 -4.27
N GLU A 163 -11.08 -21.32 -4.83
CA GLU A 163 -9.84 -21.05 -4.11
C GLU A 163 -9.48 -19.58 -4.27
N LEU A 164 -9.40 -18.86 -3.15
CA LEU A 164 -9.15 -17.42 -3.16
C LEU A 164 -8.02 -17.06 -2.17
N VAL A 165 -6.92 -16.56 -2.70
CA VAL A 165 -5.83 -15.99 -1.89
C VAL A 165 -6.05 -14.49 -1.79
N VAL A 166 -6.53 -14.03 -0.64
CA VAL A 166 -6.80 -12.60 -0.39
C VAL A 166 -5.54 -11.90 0.10
N VAL A 167 -5.17 -10.84 -0.61
CA VAL A 167 -3.93 -10.09 -0.37
C VAL A 167 -4.25 -8.64 -0.04
N PRO A 168 -4.32 -8.26 1.24
CA PRO A 168 -4.32 -6.85 1.63
C PRO A 168 -3.01 -6.19 1.19
N ILE A 169 -3.09 -5.04 0.50
CA ILE A 169 -1.90 -4.45 -0.12
C ILE A 169 -1.59 -3.03 0.35
N SER A 170 -2.51 -2.38 1.06
CA SER A 170 -2.36 -0.98 1.44
C SER A 170 -1.38 -0.73 2.58
N PHE A 171 -1.23 -1.69 3.49
CA PHE A 171 -0.45 -1.58 4.72
C PHE A 171 0.49 -2.77 4.88
N VAL A 172 1.51 -2.62 5.71
CA VAL A 172 2.48 -3.71 6.00
C VAL A 172 2.00 -4.65 7.11
N SER A 173 0.93 -4.30 7.79
CA SER A 173 0.31 -5.10 8.85
C SER A 173 -1.22 -4.92 8.78
N GLU A 174 -1.91 -5.91 8.31
CA GLU A 174 -3.38 -5.99 8.27
C GLU A 174 -3.86 -7.34 8.85
#